data_ea45a92cab80b2f1469023e0b86b38db
#
_entry.id   ea45a92cab80b2f1469023e0b86b38db
#
_cell.length_a   1.000
_cell.length_b   1.000
_cell.length_c   1.000
_cell.angle_alpha   90.00
_cell.angle_beta   90.00
_cell.angle_gamma   90.00
#
_symmetry.space_group_name_H-M   'P 1'
#
loop_
_entity.id
_entity.type
_entity.pdbx_description
1 polymer ?
#
loop_
_entity_poly.entity_id
_entity_poly.type
_entity_poly.pdbx_seq_one_letter_code
_entity_poly.pdbx_strand_id
1 'polypeptide(L)'
;YIAFIPPEDILDAAMSVSEHISQATMIRRPRLSRSERVRRVNAILKFLGLTHIASRRVGEMNARTISDGERTRLNLGLDLAGIADVFLLDEPISGLSTSDAKLVMQTMQNMSRDKMVMATMHRPSTAILNQFHKVLVLDHGGQMAYWGDVPGMMRYFRKAAADMAIDVSEEARTAGG
;
A
#
# COMPACT_ATOMS: atom_id res chain seq x y z
N TYR A 1 10.62 -1.39 -14.82
CA TYR A 1 10.34 -2.64 -14.08
C TYR A 1 9.09 -2.47 -13.22
N ILE A 2 8.31 -3.56 -13.07
CA ILE A 2 7.06 -3.59 -12.31
C ILE A 2 7.27 -4.48 -11.08
N ALA A 3 6.86 -4.01 -9.92
CA ALA A 3 6.72 -4.77 -8.69
C ALA A 3 5.23 -5.05 -8.43
N PHE A 4 4.90 -6.26 -8.02
CA PHE A 4 3.57 -6.65 -7.58
C PHE A 4 3.63 -7.08 -6.11
N ILE A 5 2.83 -6.44 -5.29
CA ILE A 5 2.74 -6.70 -3.86
C ILE A 5 1.37 -7.32 -3.58
N PRO A 6 1.32 -8.64 -3.33
CA PRO A 6 0.08 -9.34 -3.00
C PRO A 6 -0.44 -8.95 -1.62
N PRO A 7 -1.72 -9.23 -1.31
CA PRO A 7 -2.30 -8.94 0.00
C PRO A 7 -1.66 -9.77 1.12
N GLU A 8 -1.20 -10.98 0.79
CA GLU A 8 -0.49 -11.85 1.73
C GLU A 8 1.02 -11.57 1.66
N ASP A 9 1.66 -11.41 2.82
CA ASP A 9 3.10 -11.22 2.87
C ASP A 9 3.87 -12.55 2.71
N ILE A 10 5.11 -12.45 2.21
CA ILE A 10 6.03 -13.57 2.00
C ILE A 10 7.18 -13.54 3.02
N LEU A 11 6.93 -12.98 4.20
CA LEU A 11 7.96 -12.73 5.21
C LEU A 11 8.31 -14.01 5.99
N ASP A 12 9.62 -14.25 6.17
CA ASP A 12 10.14 -15.33 7.00
C ASP A 12 10.07 -14.93 8.48
N ALA A 13 9.35 -15.72 9.28
CA ALA A 13 9.16 -15.49 10.70
C ALA A 13 10.47 -15.43 11.50
N ALA A 14 11.48 -16.18 11.08
CA ALA A 14 12.77 -16.28 11.77
C ALA A 14 13.71 -15.08 11.51
N MET A 15 13.47 -14.38 10.42
CA MET A 15 14.31 -13.24 10.01
C MET A 15 13.87 -11.93 10.68
N SER A 16 14.84 -11.07 10.96
CA SER A 16 14.57 -9.70 11.38
C SER A 16 14.14 -8.80 10.23
N VAL A 17 13.53 -7.66 10.56
CA VAL A 17 13.10 -6.63 9.60
C VAL A 17 14.26 -6.17 8.70
N SER A 18 15.45 -5.93 9.28
CA SER A 18 16.62 -5.52 8.50
C SER A 18 17.22 -6.63 7.65
N GLU A 19 17.17 -7.88 8.11
CA GLU A 19 17.64 -9.04 7.32
C GLU A 19 16.80 -9.23 6.06
N HIS A 20 15.47 -9.08 6.14
CA HIS A 20 14.58 -9.13 4.97
C HIS A 20 15.00 -8.11 3.89
N ILE A 21 15.14 -6.84 4.27
CA ILE A 21 15.54 -5.78 3.32
C ILE A 21 16.97 -6.02 2.79
N SER A 22 17.87 -6.53 3.64
CA SER A 22 19.24 -6.85 3.25
C SER A 22 19.26 -7.98 2.21
N GLN A 23 18.53 -9.06 2.44
CA GLN A 23 18.43 -10.18 1.53
C GLN A 23 17.78 -9.78 0.20
N ALA A 24 16.66 -9.05 0.26
CA ALA A 24 16.01 -8.51 -0.94
C ALA A 24 16.96 -7.61 -1.75
N THR A 25 17.73 -6.74 -1.06
CA THR A 25 18.74 -5.88 -1.70
C THR A 25 19.84 -6.72 -2.35
N MET A 26 20.31 -7.78 -1.69
CA MET A 26 21.36 -8.65 -2.24
C MET A 26 20.90 -9.37 -3.51
N ILE A 27 19.67 -9.88 -3.51
CA ILE A 27 19.11 -10.58 -4.67
C ILE A 27 18.84 -9.63 -5.83
N ARG A 28 18.19 -8.49 -5.56
CA ARG A 28 17.73 -7.55 -6.58
C ARG A 28 18.81 -6.60 -7.08
N ARG A 29 19.90 -6.42 -6.31
CA ARG A 29 21.03 -5.51 -6.60
C ARG A 29 22.38 -6.19 -6.32
N PRO A 30 22.69 -7.32 -6.98
CA PRO A 30 23.86 -8.15 -6.64
C PRO A 30 25.21 -7.43 -6.83
N ARG A 31 25.24 -6.37 -7.65
CA ARG A 31 26.47 -5.61 -7.94
C ARG A 31 26.82 -4.57 -6.87
N LEU A 32 25.93 -4.32 -5.87
CA LEU A 32 26.25 -3.38 -4.80
C LEU A 32 27.33 -3.95 -3.88
N SER A 33 28.31 -3.12 -3.55
CA SER A 33 29.31 -3.41 -2.51
C SER A 33 28.61 -3.55 -1.13
N ARG A 34 29.31 -4.15 -0.16
CA ARG A 34 28.79 -4.31 1.21
C ARG A 34 28.37 -2.96 1.82
N SER A 35 29.17 -1.93 1.65
CA SER A 35 28.90 -0.60 2.22
C SER A 35 27.68 0.08 1.56
N GLU A 36 27.52 -0.05 0.24
CA GLU A 36 26.36 0.45 -0.49
C GLU A 36 25.09 -0.26 -0.10
N ARG A 37 25.17 -1.58 0.11
CA ARG A 37 24.03 -2.39 0.58
C ARG A 37 23.57 -1.92 1.96
N VAL A 38 24.49 -1.75 2.91
CA VAL A 38 24.16 -1.26 4.26
C VAL A 38 23.50 0.12 4.18
N ARG A 39 24.05 1.05 3.38
CA ARG A 39 23.41 2.37 3.18
C ARG A 39 22.01 2.26 2.61
N ARG A 40 21.80 1.39 1.61
CA ARG A 40 20.48 1.17 0.99
C ARG A 40 19.47 0.60 1.98
N VAL A 41 19.84 -0.42 2.73
CA VAL A 41 19.00 -1.02 3.78
C VAL A 41 18.56 0.04 4.77
N ASN A 42 19.49 0.83 5.30
CA ASN A 42 19.18 1.89 6.27
C ASN A 42 18.26 2.97 5.67
N ALA A 43 18.48 3.33 4.41
CA ALA A 43 17.61 4.30 3.71
C ALA A 43 16.19 3.77 3.55
N ILE A 44 16.03 2.51 3.17
CA ILE A 44 14.70 1.87 3.03
C ILE A 44 14.01 1.77 4.40
N LEU A 45 14.70 1.29 5.43
CA LEU A 45 14.14 1.21 6.79
C LEU A 45 13.67 2.57 7.30
N LYS A 46 14.46 3.62 7.06
CA LYS A 46 14.11 4.99 7.42
C LYS A 46 12.89 5.47 6.63
N PHE A 47 12.85 5.24 5.33
CA PHE A 47 11.73 5.62 4.44
C PHE A 47 10.41 4.96 4.88
N LEU A 48 10.46 3.68 5.29
CA LEU A 48 9.31 2.90 5.74
C LEU A 48 8.91 3.20 7.21
N GLY A 49 9.72 3.96 7.95
CA GLY A 49 9.52 4.19 9.38
C GLY A 49 9.75 2.95 10.26
N LEU A 50 10.60 2.01 9.80
CA LEU A 50 10.86 0.72 10.47
C LEU A 50 12.20 0.66 11.20
N THR A 51 12.94 1.77 11.31
CA THR A 51 14.28 1.80 11.93
C THR A 51 14.24 1.34 13.39
N HIS A 52 13.18 1.67 14.14
CA HIS A 52 13.03 1.34 15.56
C HIS A 52 12.82 -0.15 15.85
N ILE A 53 12.43 -0.92 14.84
CA ILE A 53 12.23 -2.38 14.92
C ILE A 53 13.19 -3.16 14.01
N ALA A 54 14.23 -2.52 13.47
CA ALA A 54 15.13 -3.11 12.47
C ALA A 54 15.72 -4.48 12.89
N SER A 55 16.07 -4.66 14.16
CA SER A 55 16.61 -5.91 14.72
C SER A 55 15.53 -6.90 15.20
N ARG A 56 14.25 -6.50 15.21
CA ARG A 56 13.16 -7.35 15.67
C ARG A 56 12.84 -8.42 14.62
N ARG A 57 12.67 -9.66 15.04
CA ARG A 57 12.18 -10.74 14.18
C ARG A 57 10.72 -10.50 13.80
N VAL A 58 10.32 -10.95 12.62
CA VAL A 58 8.95 -10.76 12.13
C VAL A 58 7.93 -11.57 12.93
N GLY A 59 8.30 -12.80 13.33
CA GLY A 59 7.42 -13.71 14.06
C GLY A 59 6.36 -14.37 13.20
N GLU A 60 5.81 -15.48 13.70
CA GLU A 60 4.74 -16.23 13.05
C GLU A 60 3.40 -15.49 13.11
N MET A 61 2.43 -15.88 12.27
CA MET A 61 1.09 -15.29 12.21
C MET A 61 0.34 -15.30 13.54
N ASN A 62 0.54 -16.34 14.36
CA ASN A 62 -0.08 -16.53 15.68
C ASN A 62 0.75 -15.97 16.85
N ALA A 63 2.01 -15.60 16.60
CA ALA A 63 2.94 -15.05 17.59
C ALA A 63 3.71 -13.85 17.01
N ARG A 64 2.96 -12.87 16.51
CA ARG A 64 3.51 -11.67 15.84
C ARG A 64 4.30 -10.81 16.81
N THR A 65 5.45 -10.35 16.36
CA THR A 65 6.31 -9.42 17.10
C THR A 65 6.29 -8.02 16.52
N ILE A 66 5.72 -7.85 15.32
CA ILE A 66 5.50 -6.59 14.62
C ILE A 66 4.03 -6.47 14.20
N SER A 67 3.51 -5.24 14.08
CA SER A 67 2.12 -4.99 13.69
C SER A 67 1.85 -5.35 12.23
N ASP A 68 0.57 -5.52 11.87
CA ASP A 68 0.17 -5.78 10.48
C ASP A 68 0.58 -4.65 9.54
N GLY A 69 0.47 -3.39 9.99
CA GLY A 69 0.95 -2.24 9.23
C GLY A 69 2.47 -2.21 9.07
N GLU A 70 3.24 -2.67 10.08
CA GLU A 70 4.69 -2.84 9.97
C GLU A 70 5.04 -3.96 8.99
N ARG A 71 4.30 -5.07 8.99
CA ARG A 71 4.44 -6.17 8.01
C ARG A 71 4.18 -5.69 6.59
N THR A 72 3.08 -4.97 6.37
CA THR A 72 2.75 -4.41 5.06
C THR A 72 3.84 -3.47 4.56
N ARG A 73 4.33 -2.54 5.41
CA ARG A 73 5.43 -1.65 5.03
C ARG A 73 6.74 -2.41 4.77
N LEU A 74 7.03 -3.46 5.54
CA LEU A 74 8.20 -4.31 5.28
C LEU A 74 8.07 -5.02 3.92
N ASN A 75 6.89 -5.56 3.60
CA ASN A 75 6.63 -6.21 2.31
C ASN A 75 6.86 -5.23 1.14
N LEU A 76 6.36 -3.99 1.24
CA LEU A 76 6.70 -2.91 0.30
C LEU A 76 8.21 -2.69 0.16
N GLY A 77 8.94 -2.79 1.27
CA GLY A 77 10.39 -2.60 1.33
C GLY A 77 11.18 -3.64 0.54
N LEU A 78 10.67 -4.87 0.43
CA LEU A 78 11.33 -5.92 -0.37
C LEU A 78 11.43 -5.51 -1.84
N ASP A 79 10.40 -4.87 -2.38
CA ASP A 79 10.39 -4.41 -3.77
C ASP A 79 11.10 -3.07 -3.95
N LEU A 80 11.04 -2.17 -2.95
CA LEU A 80 11.83 -0.94 -2.93
C LEU A 80 13.35 -1.22 -2.92
N ALA A 81 13.77 -2.39 -2.46
CA ALA A 81 15.17 -2.82 -2.55
C ALA A 81 15.68 -2.93 -3.99
N GLY A 82 14.78 -3.14 -4.95
CA GLY A 82 15.07 -3.27 -6.38
C GLY A 82 15.15 -1.95 -7.14
N ILE A 83 14.74 -2.01 -8.42
CA ILE A 83 14.77 -0.91 -9.40
C ILE A 83 13.39 -0.67 -10.03
N ALA A 84 12.32 -1.16 -9.41
CA ALA A 84 10.98 -0.98 -9.93
C ALA A 84 10.57 0.50 -9.94
N ASP A 85 9.90 0.89 -11.02
CA ASP A 85 9.34 2.23 -11.21
C ASP A 85 7.82 2.23 -11.09
N VAL A 86 7.20 1.05 -11.23
CA VAL A 86 5.77 0.83 -11.11
C VAL A 86 5.51 -0.17 -9.99
N PHE A 87 4.62 0.17 -9.08
CA PHE A 87 4.21 -0.64 -7.94
C PHE A 87 2.71 -0.91 -8.04
N LEU A 88 2.35 -2.18 -8.11
CA LEU A 88 0.97 -2.66 -8.08
C LEU A 88 0.72 -3.32 -6.72
N LEU A 89 -0.19 -2.77 -5.94
CA LEU A 89 -0.51 -3.26 -4.61
C LEU A 89 -1.93 -3.82 -4.59
N ASP A 90 -2.06 -5.01 -4.06
CA ASP A 90 -3.39 -5.64 -3.93
C ASP A 90 -3.88 -5.51 -2.49
N GLU A 91 -4.95 -4.73 -2.30
CA GLU A 91 -5.60 -4.43 -1.01
C GLU A 91 -4.64 -4.07 0.15
N PRO A 92 -3.70 -3.12 -0.02
CA PRO A 92 -2.59 -2.91 0.92
C PRO A 92 -3.00 -2.40 2.30
N ILE A 93 -4.23 -1.99 2.51
CA ILE A 93 -4.74 -1.49 3.80
C ILE A 93 -5.89 -2.34 4.36
N SER A 94 -6.24 -3.44 3.69
CA SER A 94 -7.32 -4.33 4.14
C SER A 94 -6.96 -4.96 5.50
N GLY A 95 -7.92 -4.96 6.43
CA GLY A 95 -7.72 -5.54 7.77
C GLY A 95 -6.82 -4.74 8.71
N LEU A 96 -6.27 -3.61 8.30
CA LEU A 96 -5.41 -2.79 9.14
C LEU A 96 -6.22 -1.88 10.09
N SER A 97 -5.63 -1.58 11.25
CA SER A 97 -6.11 -0.50 12.11
C SER A 97 -6.05 0.85 11.37
N THR A 98 -6.88 1.82 11.79
CA THR A 98 -6.90 3.17 11.19
C THR A 98 -5.51 3.84 11.23
N SER A 99 -4.76 3.64 12.32
CA SER A 99 -3.41 4.19 12.47
C SER A 99 -2.41 3.55 11.51
N ASP A 100 -2.45 2.21 11.38
CA ASP A 100 -1.56 1.49 10.47
C ASP A 100 -1.90 1.79 9.01
N ALA A 101 -3.17 1.80 8.63
CA ALA A 101 -3.62 2.18 7.29
C ALA A 101 -3.13 3.58 6.91
N LYS A 102 -3.18 4.55 7.84
CA LYS A 102 -2.65 5.90 7.62
C LYS A 102 -1.15 5.88 7.32
N LEU A 103 -0.36 5.09 8.05
CA LEU A 103 1.10 4.99 7.83
C LEU A 103 1.43 4.30 6.51
N VAL A 104 0.68 3.26 6.12
CA VAL A 104 0.84 2.61 4.80
C VAL A 104 0.50 3.60 3.69
N MET A 105 -0.62 4.33 3.81
CA MET A 105 -1.00 5.36 2.83
C MET A 105 0.05 6.47 2.70
N GLN A 106 0.62 6.96 3.80
CA GLN A 106 1.72 7.93 3.78
C GLN A 106 2.95 7.37 3.05
N THR A 107 3.27 6.09 3.26
CA THR A 107 4.35 5.42 2.55
C THR A 107 4.09 5.39 1.05
N MET A 108 2.87 5.00 0.62
CA MET A 108 2.46 5.00 -0.79
C MET A 108 2.52 6.40 -1.41
N GLN A 109 2.06 7.44 -0.70
CA GLN A 109 2.16 8.83 -1.14
C GLN A 109 3.62 9.28 -1.30
N ASN A 110 4.50 8.90 -0.38
CA ASN A 110 5.93 9.21 -0.50
C ASN A 110 6.56 8.49 -1.70
N MET A 111 6.15 7.26 -1.98
CA MET A 111 6.57 6.52 -3.18
C MET A 111 6.09 7.18 -4.46
N SER A 112 4.87 7.71 -4.49
CA SER A 112 4.25 8.29 -5.70
C SER A 112 4.89 9.58 -6.18
N ARG A 113 5.87 10.14 -5.44
CA ARG A 113 6.62 11.34 -5.87
C ARG A 113 7.56 11.07 -7.04
N ASP A 114 8.07 9.85 -7.13
CA ASP A 114 9.05 9.43 -8.16
C ASP A 114 8.76 8.05 -8.77
N LYS A 115 7.68 7.41 -8.33
CA LYS A 115 7.23 6.09 -8.75
C LYS A 115 5.76 6.12 -9.15
N MET A 116 5.35 5.24 -10.05
CA MET A 116 3.94 4.98 -10.30
C MET A 116 3.43 3.99 -9.26
N VAL A 117 2.39 4.37 -8.52
CA VAL A 117 1.78 3.53 -7.49
C VAL A 117 0.31 3.31 -7.82
N MET A 118 -0.08 2.07 -8.00
CA MET A 118 -1.46 1.65 -8.22
C MET A 118 -1.86 0.69 -7.10
N ALA A 119 -3.05 0.86 -6.55
CA ALA A 119 -3.56 -0.03 -5.50
C ALA A 119 -5.01 -0.40 -5.77
N THR A 120 -5.33 -1.68 -5.60
CA THR A 120 -6.72 -2.11 -5.49
C THR A 120 -7.24 -1.82 -4.09
N MET A 121 -8.51 -1.45 -3.98
CA MET A 121 -9.14 -1.19 -2.69
C MET A 121 -10.59 -1.63 -2.72
N HIS A 122 -11.02 -2.24 -1.64
CA HIS A 122 -12.41 -2.58 -1.41
C HIS A 122 -13.04 -1.57 -0.44
N ARG A 123 -14.06 -0.83 -0.90
CA ARG A 123 -14.81 0.17 -0.10
C ARG A 123 -13.93 1.17 0.67
N PRO A 124 -13.00 1.89 0.00
CA PRO A 124 -12.18 2.87 0.68
C PRO A 124 -13.02 4.06 1.17
N SER A 125 -12.66 4.62 2.33
CA SER A 125 -13.28 5.86 2.81
C SER A 125 -12.95 7.04 1.88
N THR A 126 -13.78 8.09 1.90
CA THR A 126 -13.54 9.31 1.13
C THR A 126 -12.17 9.95 1.47
N ALA A 127 -11.75 9.86 2.73
CA ALA A 127 -10.46 10.37 3.17
C ALA A 127 -9.28 9.63 2.51
N ILE A 128 -9.41 8.31 2.28
CA ILE A 128 -8.43 7.50 1.56
C ILE A 128 -8.48 7.81 0.06
N LEU A 129 -9.68 7.85 -0.54
CA LEU A 129 -9.84 8.16 -1.97
C LEU A 129 -9.20 9.50 -2.34
N ASN A 130 -9.38 10.53 -1.53
CA ASN A 130 -8.82 11.86 -1.77
C ASN A 130 -7.28 11.91 -1.76
N GLN A 131 -6.61 10.82 -1.39
CA GLN A 131 -5.15 10.73 -1.47
C GLN A 131 -4.65 10.25 -2.84
N PHE A 132 -5.54 9.82 -3.73
CA PHE A 132 -5.21 9.36 -5.08
C PHE A 132 -5.42 10.46 -6.12
N HIS A 133 -4.54 10.51 -7.12
CA HIS A 133 -4.65 11.43 -8.26
C HIS A 133 -5.74 10.99 -9.23
N LYS A 134 -5.88 9.68 -9.42
CA LYS A 134 -6.84 9.04 -10.32
C LYS A 134 -7.45 7.82 -9.67
N VAL A 135 -8.68 7.54 -10.03
CA VAL A 135 -9.41 6.33 -9.64
C VAL A 135 -9.99 5.65 -10.86
N LEU A 136 -9.91 4.33 -10.86
CA LEU A 136 -10.60 3.44 -11.79
C LEU A 136 -11.66 2.70 -10.97
N VAL A 137 -12.92 2.86 -11.35
CA VAL A 137 -14.02 2.09 -10.75
C VAL A 137 -14.43 1.02 -11.74
N LEU A 138 -14.43 -0.20 -11.25
CA LEU A 138 -14.88 -1.37 -12.01
C LEU A 138 -16.22 -1.84 -11.45
N ASP A 139 -17.14 -2.19 -12.36
CA ASP A 139 -18.41 -2.80 -12.06
C ASP A 139 -18.29 -4.33 -12.11
N HIS A 140 -19.40 -5.05 -11.84
CA HIS A 140 -19.50 -6.49 -11.97
C HIS A 140 -19.02 -6.95 -13.36
N GLY A 141 -18.16 -7.96 -13.38
CA GLY A 141 -17.57 -8.46 -14.62
C GLY A 141 -16.36 -7.65 -15.11
N GLY A 142 -15.86 -6.70 -14.31
CA GLY A 142 -14.63 -5.95 -14.61
C GLY A 142 -14.82 -4.86 -15.66
N GLN A 143 -16.05 -4.43 -15.95
CA GLN A 143 -16.31 -3.33 -16.85
C GLN A 143 -15.96 -1.99 -16.19
N MET A 144 -15.35 -1.10 -16.95
CA MET A 144 -14.99 0.23 -16.45
C MET A 144 -16.24 1.11 -16.30
N ALA A 145 -16.62 1.39 -15.06
CA ALA A 145 -17.71 2.31 -14.75
C ALA A 145 -17.24 3.78 -14.69
N TYR A 146 -16.03 4.03 -14.26
CA TYR A 146 -15.45 5.38 -14.20
C TYR A 146 -13.92 5.36 -14.26
N TRP A 147 -13.36 6.35 -14.92
CA TRP A 147 -11.93 6.68 -14.89
C TRP A 147 -11.75 8.20 -14.79
N GLY A 148 -11.07 8.66 -13.77
CA GLY A 148 -10.82 10.10 -13.59
C GLY A 148 -10.32 10.47 -12.19
N ASP A 149 -10.48 11.74 -11.83
CA ASP A 149 -10.18 12.21 -10.48
C ASP A 149 -11.34 11.93 -9.50
N VAL A 150 -11.06 12.00 -8.20
CA VAL A 150 -12.06 11.71 -7.15
C VAL A 150 -13.23 12.71 -7.17
N PRO A 151 -13.01 14.02 -7.30
CA PRO A 151 -14.13 14.96 -7.43
C PRO A 151 -15.03 14.68 -8.64
N GLY A 152 -14.44 14.31 -9.78
CA GLY A 152 -15.18 13.91 -10.98
C GLY A 152 -16.00 12.65 -10.76
N MET A 153 -15.44 11.65 -10.10
CA MET A 153 -16.13 10.42 -9.71
C MET A 153 -17.38 10.73 -8.87
N MET A 154 -17.24 11.58 -7.86
CA MET A 154 -18.35 11.94 -6.97
C MET A 154 -19.47 12.67 -7.73
N ARG A 155 -19.12 13.53 -8.69
CA ARG A 155 -20.13 14.19 -9.54
C ARG A 155 -20.82 13.20 -10.47
N TYR A 156 -20.05 12.31 -11.09
CA TYR A 156 -20.56 11.29 -12.00
C TYR A 156 -21.60 10.38 -11.33
N PHE A 157 -21.25 9.79 -10.18
CA PHE A 157 -22.18 8.88 -9.49
C PHE A 157 -23.38 9.61 -8.87
N ARG A 158 -23.24 10.86 -8.39
CA ARG A 158 -24.38 11.67 -7.93
C ARG A 158 -25.37 11.92 -9.08
N LYS A 159 -24.87 12.25 -10.28
CA LYS A 159 -25.73 12.46 -11.44
C LYS A 159 -26.44 11.16 -11.82
N ALA A 160 -25.70 10.05 -11.95
CA ALA A 160 -26.29 8.74 -12.26
C ALA A 160 -27.37 8.33 -11.24
N ALA A 161 -27.14 8.56 -9.95
CA ALA A 161 -28.13 8.26 -8.91
C ALA A 161 -29.37 9.16 -9.00
N ALA A 162 -29.20 10.44 -9.31
CA ALA A 162 -30.34 11.36 -9.54
C ALA A 162 -31.16 10.96 -10.76
N ASP A 163 -30.51 10.58 -11.85
CA ASP A 163 -31.17 10.13 -13.08
C ASP A 163 -31.93 8.81 -12.86
N MET A 164 -31.50 7.97 -11.90
CA MET A 164 -32.19 6.73 -11.51
C MET A 164 -33.27 6.91 -10.42
N ALA A 165 -33.55 8.16 -9.99
CA ALA A 165 -34.44 8.49 -8.87
C ALA A 165 -34.06 7.83 -7.53
N ILE A 166 -32.77 7.54 -7.32
CA ILE A 166 -32.23 6.98 -6.08
C ILE A 166 -31.87 8.12 -5.15
N ASP A 167 -32.48 8.18 -3.95
CA ASP A 167 -32.12 9.16 -2.92
C ASP A 167 -30.83 8.73 -2.22
N VAL A 168 -29.71 9.37 -2.58
CA VAL A 168 -28.37 9.09 -2.04
C VAL A 168 -28.19 9.69 -0.63
N SER A 169 -29.15 10.49 -0.14
CA SER A 169 -29.04 11.19 1.15
C SER A 169 -29.12 10.26 2.36
N GLU A 170 -29.80 9.11 2.25
CA GLU A 170 -29.96 8.14 3.34
C GLU A 170 -28.72 7.23 3.54
N GLU A 171 -28.06 6.80 2.46
CA GLU A 171 -26.91 5.90 2.59
C GLU A 171 -25.63 6.59 3.11
N ALA A 172 -25.48 7.89 2.86
CA ALA A 172 -24.33 8.66 3.36
C ALA A 172 -24.41 8.89 4.90
N ARG A 173 -25.58 8.80 5.50
CA ARG A 173 -25.79 8.96 6.95
C ARG A 173 -25.47 7.69 7.74
N THR A 174 -25.61 6.53 7.14
CA THR A 174 -25.37 5.23 7.81
C THR A 174 -23.92 4.76 7.74
N ALA A 175 -23.11 5.28 6.82
CA ALA A 175 -21.69 4.92 6.66
C ALA A 175 -20.72 5.79 7.48
N GLY A 176 -21.21 6.76 8.25
CA GLY A 176 -20.42 7.71 9.05
C GLY A 176 -20.58 7.56 10.57
N GLY A 177 -21.18 6.46 11.04
CA GLY A 177 -21.33 6.13 12.46
C GLY A 177 -20.30 5.13 12.96
#